data_56b414ae38c05bfabd8b9c5a2f5bae69
#
_entry.id   56b414ae38c05bfabd8b9c5a2f5bae69
#
_cell.length_a   1.000
_cell.length_b   1.000
_cell.length_c   1.000
_cell.angle_alpha   90.00
_cell.angle_beta   90.00
_cell.angle_gamma   90.00
#
_symmetry.space_group_name_H-M   'P 1'
#
loop_
_entity.id
_entity.type
_entity.pdbx_description
1 polymer ?
#
loop_
_entity_poly.entity_id
_entity_poly.type
_entity_poly.pdbx_seq_one_letter_code
_entity_poly.pdbx_strand_id
1 'polypeptide(L)'
;MSEYIAPLKDIRFAMQDLAALDQIVSLPGCQEATPDVVDAILEEAAKFAGEVLSPLNQVGDKEGVKWKDTAVTTSSGFKQAYRQFVDNGWNALGCDPEFGGQGLPRLLSTAVSEMWKASNHAFSLCPMLTQGAIEALMIAGSDEQKAVYLPNLVSGEWAGTMNLTEPSAGSDLAAVRSRAEPVGDGTYRIFGQKIFITYGEHDMTDNIVHLVLARTPDAPEGVKGISLFVVPKFMLKADGKPGERNDVFCVSLEHKLGIHASPTAVLAFGDHGGAIGTL
;
A
#
# COMPACT_ATOMS: atom_id res chain seq x y z
N MET A 1 24.11 17.27 -6.25
CA MET A 1 22.72 16.99 -5.92
C MET A 1 22.50 17.40 -4.47
N SER A 2 21.37 18.04 -4.14
CA SER A 2 21.06 18.32 -2.74
C SER A 2 20.71 16.99 -2.08
N GLU A 3 21.52 16.60 -1.11
CA GLU A 3 21.23 15.51 -0.19
C GLU A 3 19.98 15.90 0.62
N TYR A 4 19.02 14.99 0.78
CA TYR A 4 17.86 15.26 1.61
C TYR A 4 18.28 15.27 3.09
N ILE A 5 17.98 16.35 3.76
CA ILE A 5 18.14 16.51 5.22
C ILE A 5 16.78 16.82 5.80
N ALA A 6 16.29 15.96 6.69
CA ALA A 6 14.99 16.16 7.32
C ALA A 6 15.00 17.42 8.20
N PRO A 7 14.00 18.31 8.07
CA PRO A 7 13.93 19.54 8.87
C PRO A 7 13.38 19.24 10.28
N LEU A 8 14.12 18.45 11.06
CA LEU A 8 13.67 17.95 12.37
C LEU A 8 13.22 19.05 13.32
N LYS A 9 13.89 20.22 13.29
CA LYS A 9 13.51 21.35 14.12
C LYS A 9 12.10 21.85 13.80
N ASP A 10 11.77 21.97 12.53
CA ASP A 10 10.48 22.46 12.07
C ASP A 10 9.38 21.40 12.29
N ILE A 11 9.71 20.13 12.08
CA ILE A 11 8.82 18.99 12.36
C ILE A 11 8.46 18.96 13.86
N ARG A 12 9.46 19.04 14.75
CA ARG A 12 9.24 19.10 16.21
C ARG A 12 8.37 20.29 16.60
N PHE A 13 8.66 21.48 16.08
CA PHE A 13 7.86 22.66 16.32
C PHE A 13 6.40 22.45 15.88
N ALA A 14 6.19 21.93 14.68
CA ALA A 14 4.85 21.66 14.17
C ALA A 14 4.08 20.64 15.04
N MET A 15 4.75 19.59 15.50
CA MET A 15 4.13 18.58 16.35
C MET A 15 3.82 19.10 17.76
N GLN A 16 4.75 19.81 18.39
CA GLN A 16 4.62 20.31 19.76
C GLN A 16 3.71 21.51 19.85
N ASP A 17 4.02 22.56 19.08
CA ASP A 17 3.40 23.87 19.27
C ASP A 17 2.11 24.06 18.45
N LEU A 18 2.00 23.41 17.27
CA LEU A 18 0.82 23.54 16.41
C LEU A 18 -0.17 22.38 16.58
N ALA A 19 0.32 21.14 16.65
CA ALA A 19 -0.53 19.96 16.77
C ALA A 19 -0.74 19.49 18.21
N ALA A 20 -0.15 20.17 19.20
CA ALA A 20 -0.31 19.88 20.63
C ALA A 20 -0.02 18.41 20.99
N LEU A 21 1.17 17.91 20.61
CA LEU A 21 1.59 16.51 20.83
C LEU A 21 1.35 16.03 22.27
N ASP A 22 1.60 16.89 23.30
CA ASP A 22 1.39 16.55 24.70
C ASP A 22 -0.07 16.17 25.02
N GLN A 23 -1.03 16.82 24.34
CA GLN A 23 -2.44 16.47 24.49
C GLN A 23 -2.75 15.15 23.80
N ILE A 24 -2.15 14.87 22.65
CA ILE A 24 -2.32 13.61 21.91
C ILE A 24 -1.75 12.45 22.72
N VAL A 25 -0.57 12.58 23.30
CA VAL A 25 0.06 11.55 24.15
C VAL A 25 -0.81 11.21 25.37
N SER A 26 -1.59 12.16 25.87
CA SER A 26 -2.52 11.93 27.00
C SER A 26 -3.76 11.13 26.62
N LEU A 27 -4.05 10.93 25.33
CA LEU A 27 -5.20 10.14 24.87
C LEU A 27 -5.01 8.63 25.15
N PRO A 28 -6.11 7.90 25.37
CA PRO A 28 -6.06 6.45 25.53
C PRO A 28 -5.37 5.78 24.32
N GLY A 29 -4.41 4.91 24.62
CA GLY A 29 -3.63 4.19 23.59
C GLY A 29 -2.43 4.94 23.01
N CYS A 30 -2.20 6.21 23.38
CA CYS A 30 -1.08 7.01 22.87
C CYS A 30 0.07 7.20 23.87
N GLN A 31 -0.02 6.64 25.06
CA GLN A 31 0.90 6.92 26.19
C GLN A 31 2.34 6.43 25.93
N GLU A 32 2.53 5.47 25.05
CA GLU A 32 3.86 4.96 24.65
C GLU A 32 4.67 5.99 23.83
N ALA A 33 4.01 6.98 23.22
CA ALA A 33 4.66 8.05 22.45
C ALA A 33 5.25 9.14 23.36
N THR A 34 6.10 8.73 24.31
CA THR A 34 6.81 9.69 25.18
C THR A 34 7.72 10.60 24.36
N PRO A 35 8.09 11.81 24.85
CA PRO A 35 8.98 12.72 24.12
C PRO A 35 10.27 12.05 23.65
N ASP A 36 10.91 11.23 24.48
CA ASP A 36 12.15 10.52 24.14
C ASP A 36 11.92 9.50 23.01
N VAL A 37 10.80 8.78 23.03
CA VAL A 37 10.42 7.82 21.97
C VAL A 37 10.15 8.56 20.67
N VAL A 38 9.41 9.66 20.72
CA VAL A 38 9.12 10.48 19.53
C VAL A 38 10.42 11.01 18.92
N ASP A 39 11.31 11.58 19.73
CA ASP A 39 12.59 12.10 19.27
C ASP A 39 13.47 11.02 18.64
N ALA A 40 13.59 9.87 19.28
CA ALA A 40 14.37 8.73 18.74
C ALA A 40 13.82 8.26 17.39
N ILE A 41 12.49 8.15 17.26
CA ILE A 41 11.84 7.75 16.00
C ILE A 41 12.08 8.78 14.90
N LEU A 42 11.95 10.08 15.20
CA LEU A 42 12.19 11.14 14.21
C LEU A 42 13.65 11.15 13.74
N GLU A 43 14.61 10.92 14.64
CA GLU A 43 16.04 10.89 14.30
C GLU A 43 16.38 9.66 13.42
N GLU A 44 15.90 8.48 13.78
CA GLU A 44 16.13 7.26 12.97
C GLU A 44 15.41 7.34 11.62
N ALA A 45 14.19 7.91 11.58
CA ALA A 45 13.50 8.16 10.33
C ALA A 45 14.28 9.13 9.42
N ALA A 46 14.83 10.21 9.99
CA ALA A 46 15.64 11.16 9.25
C ALA A 46 16.89 10.50 8.63
N LYS A 47 17.58 9.65 9.38
CA LYS A 47 18.72 8.86 8.88
C LYS A 47 18.32 7.96 7.73
N PHE A 48 17.26 7.16 7.90
CA PHE A 48 16.77 6.27 6.84
C PHE A 48 16.36 7.05 5.58
N ALA A 49 15.66 8.18 5.73
CA ALA A 49 15.29 9.05 4.62
C ALA A 49 16.51 9.62 3.88
N GLY A 50 17.51 10.12 4.62
CA GLY A 50 18.69 10.74 4.05
C GLY A 50 19.70 9.75 3.47
N GLU A 51 19.99 8.67 4.20
CA GLU A 51 21.07 7.75 3.86
C GLU A 51 20.64 6.60 2.94
N VAL A 52 19.35 6.17 3.02
CA VAL A 52 18.84 5.03 2.23
C VAL A 52 17.93 5.51 1.09
N LEU A 53 16.88 6.29 1.38
CA LEU A 53 15.88 6.64 0.37
C LEU A 53 16.34 7.74 -0.58
N SER A 54 16.96 8.79 -0.08
CA SER A 54 17.38 9.94 -0.89
C SER A 54 18.36 9.57 -2.01
N PRO A 55 19.41 8.76 -1.79
CA PRO A 55 20.30 8.33 -2.86
C PRO A 55 19.59 7.55 -3.97
N LEU A 56 18.57 6.76 -3.61
CA LEU A 56 17.80 5.93 -4.54
C LEU A 56 16.81 6.74 -5.38
N ASN A 57 16.45 7.95 -4.98
CA ASN A 57 15.51 8.77 -5.74
C ASN A 57 15.99 9.03 -7.17
N GLN A 58 17.26 9.44 -7.35
CA GLN A 58 17.82 9.68 -8.67
C GLN A 58 18.10 8.38 -9.44
N VAL A 59 18.52 7.32 -8.76
CA VAL A 59 18.70 5.99 -9.37
C VAL A 59 17.36 5.54 -9.96
N GLY A 60 16.30 5.59 -9.15
CA GLY A 60 14.97 5.20 -9.57
C GLY A 60 14.42 6.05 -10.73
N ASP A 61 14.64 7.36 -10.71
CA ASP A 61 14.18 8.25 -11.79
C ASP A 61 14.87 7.95 -13.13
N LYS A 62 16.17 7.60 -13.11
CA LYS A 62 16.94 7.27 -14.31
C LYS A 62 16.68 5.86 -14.84
N GLU A 63 16.60 4.87 -13.95
CA GLU A 63 16.44 3.46 -14.35
C GLU A 63 14.97 3.13 -14.65
N GLY A 64 14.03 3.72 -13.90
CA GLY A 64 12.63 3.35 -13.93
C GLY A 64 12.41 1.91 -13.48
N VAL A 65 11.28 1.34 -13.88
CA VAL A 65 10.90 -0.05 -13.65
C VAL A 65 10.90 -0.84 -14.94
N LYS A 66 11.12 -2.16 -14.88
CA LYS A 66 11.15 -3.05 -16.05
C LYS A 66 9.96 -4.00 -15.99
N TRP A 67 9.15 -4.00 -17.04
CA TRP A 67 8.08 -4.95 -17.24
C TRP A 67 8.49 -6.00 -18.27
N LYS A 68 8.30 -7.27 -17.94
CA LYS A 68 8.54 -8.39 -18.83
C LYS A 68 7.68 -9.58 -18.41
N ASP A 69 6.99 -10.19 -19.36
CA ASP A 69 6.20 -11.41 -19.14
C ASP A 69 5.27 -11.32 -17.92
N THR A 70 4.51 -10.25 -17.84
CA THR A 70 3.57 -9.91 -16.75
C THR A 70 4.19 -9.62 -15.37
N ALA A 71 5.50 -9.71 -15.24
CA ALA A 71 6.24 -9.38 -14.03
C ALA A 71 6.89 -7.98 -14.11
N VAL A 72 7.07 -7.35 -12.97
CA VAL A 72 7.74 -6.06 -12.83
C VAL A 72 8.95 -6.21 -11.90
N THR A 73 10.10 -5.74 -12.39
CA THR A 73 11.32 -5.59 -11.60
C THR A 73 11.49 -4.12 -11.25
N THR A 74 11.63 -3.81 -9.97
CA THR A 74 11.87 -2.46 -9.47
C THR A 74 13.30 -2.00 -9.75
N SER A 75 13.54 -0.68 -9.61
CA SER A 75 14.87 -0.06 -9.81
C SER A 75 15.89 -0.62 -8.82
N SER A 76 17.17 -0.55 -9.20
CA SER A 76 18.29 -1.01 -8.38
C SER A 76 18.22 -0.42 -6.96
N GLY A 77 18.36 -1.27 -5.95
CA GLY A 77 18.34 -0.90 -4.53
C GLY A 77 16.94 -0.77 -3.89
N PHE A 78 15.85 -0.65 -4.68
CA PHE A 78 14.50 -0.48 -4.11
C PHE A 78 14.06 -1.68 -3.27
N LYS A 79 14.26 -2.89 -3.78
CA LYS A 79 13.92 -4.12 -3.03
C LYS A 79 14.69 -4.22 -1.70
N GLN A 80 15.98 -3.86 -1.71
CA GLN A 80 16.81 -3.85 -0.51
C GLN A 80 16.36 -2.77 0.48
N ALA A 81 16.08 -1.55 -0.01
CA ALA A 81 15.56 -0.47 0.82
C ALA A 81 14.20 -0.82 1.43
N TYR A 82 13.33 -1.50 0.66
CA TYR A 82 12.05 -1.96 1.18
C TYR A 82 12.22 -3.02 2.28
N ARG A 83 13.16 -3.96 2.12
CA ARG A 83 13.47 -4.92 3.18
C ARG A 83 13.96 -4.23 4.45
N GLN A 84 14.86 -3.26 4.34
CA GLN A 84 15.28 -2.45 5.49
C GLN A 84 14.13 -1.68 6.14
N PHE A 85 13.21 -1.14 5.32
CA PHE A 85 12.00 -0.46 5.79
C PHE A 85 11.12 -1.40 6.62
N VAL A 86 10.93 -2.63 6.17
CA VAL A 86 10.17 -3.68 6.87
C VAL A 86 10.90 -4.13 8.15
N ASP A 87 12.17 -4.46 8.06
CA ASP A 87 12.99 -4.94 9.20
C ASP A 87 13.08 -3.92 10.34
N ASN A 88 13.02 -2.63 10.02
CA ASN A 88 12.98 -1.54 11.01
C ASN A 88 11.56 -1.24 11.53
N GLY A 89 10.53 -1.94 11.07
CA GLY A 89 9.16 -1.79 11.53
C GLY A 89 8.45 -0.50 11.08
N TRP A 90 8.97 0.21 10.07
CA TRP A 90 8.42 1.48 9.62
C TRP A 90 6.98 1.39 9.11
N ASN A 91 6.61 0.25 8.52
CA ASN A 91 5.26 0.04 8.02
C ASN A 91 4.24 -0.12 9.16
N ALA A 92 4.66 -0.65 10.31
CA ALA A 92 3.80 -0.97 11.45
C ALA A 92 3.58 0.22 12.42
N LEU A 93 4.25 1.35 12.23
CA LEU A 93 4.38 2.44 13.20
C LEU A 93 3.04 2.92 13.79
N GLY A 94 2.05 3.20 12.96
CA GLY A 94 0.73 3.68 13.37
C GLY A 94 -0.38 2.63 13.28
N CYS A 95 -0.04 1.36 13.06
CA CYS A 95 -1.00 0.28 12.93
C CYS A 95 -1.42 -0.29 14.29
N ASP A 96 -2.57 -0.99 14.30
CA ASP A 96 -3.13 -1.57 15.51
C ASP A 96 -2.24 -2.70 16.07
N PRO A 97 -1.91 -2.67 17.37
CA PRO A 97 -1.14 -3.71 18.05
C PRO A 97 -1.76 -5.11 17.96
N GLU A 98 -3.08 -5.23 17.83
CA GLU A 98 -3.76 -6.51 17.64
C GLU A 98 -3.24 -7.28 16.42
N PHE A 99 -2.82 -6.55 15.38
CA PHE A 99 -2.29 -7.14 14.14
C PHE A 99 -0.78 -6.95 13.98
N GLY A 100 -0.06 -6.66 15.06
CA GLY A 100 1.39 -6.50 15.07
C GLY A 100 1.88 -5.07 14.82
N GLY A 101 0.99 -4.10 14.90
CA GLY A 101 1.32 -2.67 14.85
C GLY A 101 1.98 -2.16 16.12
N GLN A 102 2.57 -0.96 16.06
CA GLN A 102 3.19 -0.31 17.22
C GLN A 102 2.21 0.61 17.96
N GLY A 103 1.03 0.90 17.41
CA GLY A 103 -0.01 1.71 18.05
C GLY A 103 0.35 3.17 18.28
N LEU A 104 1.39 3.69 17.62
CA LEU A 104 1.84 5.06 17.82
C LEU A 104 0.90 6.07 17.16
N PRO A 105 0.81 7.30 17.69
CA PRO A 105 -0.12 8.29 17.19
C PRO A 105 0.04 8.59 15.70
N ARG A 106 -1.07 8.81 15.00
CA ARG A 106 -1.07 9.19 13.58
C ARG A 106 -0.25 10.46 13.30
N LEU A 107 -0.17 11.37 14.26
CA LEU A 107 0.69 12.56 14.14
C LEU A 107 2.15 12.19 13.89
N LEU A 108 2.68 11.21 14.64
CA LEU A 108 4.06 10.75 14.47
C LEU A 108 4.25 10.01 13.15
N SER A 109 3.35 9.09 12.81
CA SER A 109 3.43 8.38 11.52
C SER A 109 3.28 9.33 10.31
N THR A 110 2.54 10.44 10.46
CA THR A 110 2.44 11.49 9.43
C THR A 110 3.77 12.21 9.25
N ALA A 111 4.42 12.64 10.34
CA ALA A 111 5.72 13.29 10.30
C ALA A 111 6.81 12.41 9.66
N VAL A 112 6.83 11.13 10.01
CA VAL A 112 7.73 10.14 9.41
C VAL A 112 7.43 9.93 7.92
N SER A 113 6.15 9.81 7.55
CA SER A 113 5.72 9.65 6.15
C SER A 113 6.08 10.87 5.29
N GLU A 114 6.11 12.08 5.84
CA GLU A 114 6.60 13.28 5.15
C GLU A 114 8.06 13.10 4.74
N MET A 115 8.91 12.58 5.63
CA MET A 115 10.33 12.33 5.32
C MET A 115 10.49 11.33 4.16
N TRP A 116 9.69 10.25 4.14
CA TRP A 116 9.68 9.28 3.03
C TRP A 116 9.32 9.93 1.70
N LYS A 117 8.25 10.73 1.70
CA LYS A 117 7.76 11.41 0.49
C LYS A 117 8.72 12.47 -0.01
N ALA A 118 9.34 13.22 0.90
CA ALA A 118 10.29 14.26 0.55
C ALA A 118 11.63 13.71 0.05
N SER A 119 12.09 12.58 0.58
CA SER A 119 13.36 11.95 0.18
C SER A 119 13.24 11.10 -1.09
N ASN A 120 12.17 10.30 -1.23
CA ASN A 120 11.92 9.44 -2.38
C ASN A 120 10.43 9.17 -2.58
N HIS A 121 9.76 10.05 -3.32
CA HIS A 121 8.32 9.95 -3.53
C HIS A 121 7.93 8.65 -4.25
N ALA A 122 8.70 8.23 -5.24
CA ALA A 122 8.42 7.00 -5.99
C ALA A 122 8.41 5.77 -5.08
N PHE A 123 9.35 5.66 -4.13
CA PHE A 123 9.39 4.59 -3.14
C PHE A 123 8.20 4.66 -2.18
N SER A 124 7.93 5.85 -1.64
CA SER A 124 6.94 6.07 -0.58
C SER A 124 5.50 5.72 -0.98
N LEU A 125 5.20 5.65 -2.28
CA LEU A 125 3.88 5.27 -2.79
C LEU A 125 3.52 3.81 -2.49
N CYS A 126 4.49 2.89 -2.41
CA CYS A 126 4.22 1.49 -2.05
C CYS A 126 3.66 1.35 -0.62
N PRO A 127 4.37 1.78 0.44
CA PRO A 127 3.83 1.72 1.80
C PRO A 127 2.58 2.59 1.98
N MET A 128 2.45 3.71 1.25
CA MET A 128 1.26 4.56 1.33
C MET A 128 -0.01 3.80 0.89
N LEU A 129 0.04 3.05 -0.21
CA LEU A 129 -1.07 2.25 -0.69
C LEU A 129 -1.36 1.08 0.26
N THR A 130 -0.32 0.48 0.84
CA THR A 130 -0.45 -0.58 1.84
C THR A 130 -1.18 -0.07 3.09
N GLN A 131 -0.83 1.12 3.60
CA GLN A 131 -1.55 1.75 4.71
C GLN A 131 -3.03 1.99 4.39
N GLY A 132 -3.35 2.45 3.17
CA GLY A 132 -4.74 2.59 2.72
C GLY A 132 -5.51 1.26 2.68
N ALA A 133 -4.85 0.17 2.28
CA ALA A 133 -5.45 -1.15 2.30
C ALA A 133 -5.69 -1.68 3.73
N ILE A 134 -4.73 -1.45 4.65
CA ILE A 134 -4.89 -1.76 6.07
C ILE A 134 -6.10 -1.02 6.65
N GLU A 135 -6.20 0.30 6.42
CA GLU A 135 -7.32 1.11 6.92
C GLU A 135 -8.68 0.62 6.38
N ALA A 136 -8.75 0.30 5.09
CA ALA A 136 -9.98 -0.20 4.49
C ALA A 136 -10.42 -1.54 5.11
N LEU A 137 -9.49 -2.47 5.31
CA LEU A 137 -9.75 -3.76 5.96
C LEU A 137 -10.14 -3.58 7.44
N MET A 138 -9.48 -2.68 8.18
CA MET A 138 -9.84 -2.37 9.58
C MET A 138 -11.27 -1.87 9.70
N ILE A 139 -11.72 -1.02 8.77
CA ILE A 139 -13.06 -0.40 8.80
C ILE A 139 -14.16 -1.38 8.35
N ALA A 140 -13.91 -2.13 7.27
CA ALA A 140 -14.97 -2.85 6.56
C ALA A 140 -14.68 -4.34 6.33
N GLY A 141 -13.47 -4.82 6.59
CA GLY A 141 -13.14 -6.24 6.44
C GLY A 141 -13.86 -7.12 7.46
N SER A 142 -14.18 -8.36 7.08
CA SER A 142 -14.66 -9.36 8.02
C SER A 142 -13.54 -9.76 9.00
N ASP A 143 -13.90 -10.39 10.13
CA ASP A 143 -12.91 -10.85 11.11
C ASP A 143 -11.93 -11.86 10.47
N GLU A 144 -12.44 -12.71 9.57
CA GLU A 144 -11.61 -13.66 8.82
C GLU A 144 -10.64 -12.93 7.86
N GLN A 145 -11.10 -11.92 7.14
CA GLN A 145 -10.25 -11.11 6.27
C GLN A 145 -9.17 -10.37 7.07
N LYS A 146 -9.54 -9.78 8.19
CA LYS A 146 -8.59 -9.11 9.09
C LYS A 146 -7.53 -10.08 9.61
N ALA A 147 -7.94 -11.23 10.13
CA ALA A 147 -7.01 -12.23 10.65
C ALA A 147 -6.04 -12.77 9.58
N VAL A 148 -6.49 -12.89 8.34
CA VAL A 148 -5.70 -13.42 7.23
C VAL A 148 -4.73 -12.39 6.65
N TYR A 149 -5.19 -11.16 6.42
CA TYR A 149 -4.43 -10.19 5.63
C TYR A 149 -3.68 -9.17 6.46
N LEU A 150 -4.25 -8.69 7.59
CA LEU A 150 -3.66 -7.57 8.33
C LEU A 150 -2.27 -7.87 8.90
N PRO A 151 -1.96 -9.03 9.50
CA PRO A 151 -0.64 -9.27 10.05
C PRO A 151 0.49 -9.10 9.02
N ASN A 152 0.28 -9.62 7.80
CA ASN A 152 1.28 -9.51 6.73
C ASN A 152 1.31 -8.13 6.06
N LEU A 153 0.18 -7.43 5.98
CA LEU A 153 0.14 -6.05 5.49
C LEU A 153 0.77 -5.09 6.51
N VAL A 154 0.49 -5.25 7.80
CA VAL A 154 1.04 -4.43 8.88
C VAL A 154 2.55 -4.60 9.00
N SER A 155 3.05 -5.84 8.96
CA SER A 155 4.49 -6.10 8.94
C SER A 155 5.18 -5.56 7.69
N GLY A 156 4.46 -5.45 6.56
CA GLY A 156 5.01 -5.07 5.25
C GLY A 156 5.55 -6.25 4.43
N GLU A 157 5.40 -7.49 4.90
CA GLU A 157 5.75 -8.68 4.11
C GLU A 157 4.87 -8.79 2.86
N TRP A 158 3.64 -8.27 2.93
CA TRP A 158 2.75 -8.08 1.78
C TRP A 158 2.45 -6.61 1.55
N ALA A 159 2.21 -6.25 0.28
CA ALA A 159 1.76 -4.92 -0.09
C ALA A 159 0.26 -4.90 -0.38
N GLY A 160 -0.36 -3.74 -0.19
CA GLY A 160 -1.75 -3.49 -0.56
C GLY A 160 -1.85 -2.49 -1.71
N THR A 161 -2.88 -2.61 -2.53
CA THR A 161 -3.16 -1.68 -3.65
C THR A 161 -4.64 -1.36 -3.74
N MET A 162 -4.97 -0.18 -4.28
CA MET A 162 -6.34 0.21 -4.61
C MET A 162 -6.56 0.15 -6.12
N ASN A 163 -7.53 -0.63 -6.56
CA ASN A 163 -7.86 -0.89 -7.95
C ASN A 163 -9.24 -0.31 -8.29
N LEU A 164 -9.25 0.97 -8.62
CA LEU A 164 -10.45 1.76 -8.84
C LEU A 164 -10.66 2.08 -10.31
N THR A 165 -9.67 2.69 -10.95
CA THR A 165 -9.75 3.31 -12.26
C THR A 165 -9.78 2.27 -13.38
N GLU A 166 -10.65 2.50 -14.36
CA GLU A 166 -10.76 1.72 -15.60
C GLU A 166 -10.59 2.63 -16.82
N PRO A 167 -10.34 2.10 -18.02
CA PRO A 167 -10.27 2.91 -19.24
C PRO A 167 -11.51 3.80 -19.46
N SER A 168 -12.67 3.35 -18.98
CA SER A 168 -13.95 4.06 -19.10
C SER A 168 -14.39 4.81 -17.84
N ALA A 169 -13.69 4.65 -16.71
CA ALA A 169 -14.12 5.13 -15.39
C ALA A 169 -12.93 5.66 -14.59
N GLY A 170 -12.78 6.95 -14.52
CA GLY A 170 -11.80 7.65 -13.69
C GLY A 170 -12.51 8.52 -12.67
N SER A 171 -12.80 9.78 -13.02
CA SER A 171 -13.57 10.69 -12.17
C SER A 171 -15.04 10.26 -12.04
N ASP A 172 -15.61 9.72 -13.09
CA ASP A 172 -16.96 9.13 -13.06
C ASP A 172 -16.88 7.62 -12.78
N LEU A 173 -16.97 7.25 -11.51
CA LEU A 173 -16.97 5.85 -11.07
C LEU A 173 -18.29 5.12 -11.40
N ALA A 174 -19.37 5.84 -11.73
CA ALA A 174 -20.60 5.19 -12.17
C ALA A 174 -20.39 4.34 -13.44
N ALA A 175 -19.36 4.67 -14.23
CA ALA A 175 -18.97 3.97 -15.45
C ALA A 175 -18.09 2.72 -15.23
N VAL A 176 -17.81 2.30 -13.98
CA VAL A 176 -17.08 1.06 -13.67
C VAL A 176 -17.80 -0.15 -14.25
N ARG A 177 -17.06 -0.98 -15.00
CA ARG A 177 -17.56 -2.15 -15.73
C ARG A 177 -17.00 -3.48 -15.21
N SER A 178 -15.96 -3.46 -14.39
CA SER A 178 -15.47 -4.70 -13.75
C SER A 178 -16.62 -5.39 -13.02
N ARG A 179 -16.73 -6.70 -13.19
CA ARG A 179 -17.79 -7.51 -12.61
C ARG A 179 -17.26 -8.55 -11.65
N ALA A 180 -18.06 -8.90 -10.66
CA ALA A 180 -17.81 -9.93 -9.66
C ALA A 180 -18.93 -10.95 -9.71
N GLU A 181 -18.65 -12.17 -10.15
CA GLU A 181 -19.59 -13.28 -10.28
C GLU A 181 -19.49 -14.19 -9.06
N PRO A 182 -20.57 -14.42 -8.28
CA PRO A 182 -20.52 -15.27 -7.09
C PRO A 182 -20.26 -16.74 -7.49
N VAL A 183 -19.37 -17.41 -6.73
CA VAL A 183 -19.06 -18.84 -6.92
C VAL A 183 -19.99 -19.73 -6.12
N GLY A 184 -20.57 -19.23 -5.02
CA GLY A 184 -21.52 -19.95 -4.16
C GLY A 184 -20.91 -20.47 -2.84
N ASP A 185 -19.61 -20.26 -2.63
CA ASP A 185 -18.87 -20.62 -1.41
C ASP A 185 -18.41 -19.37 -0.61
N GLY A 186 -18.98 -18.21 -0.91
CA GLY A 186 -18.59 -16.92 -0.33
C GLY A 186 -17.50 -16.20 -1.11
N THR A 187 -16.94 -16.83 -2.14
CA THR A 187 -15.98 -16.20 -3.05
C THR A 187 -16.64 -15.69 -4.32
N TYR A 188 -15.90 -14.86 -5.04
CA TYR A 188 -16.31 -14.26 -6.31
C TYR A 188 -15.21 -14.44 -7.35
N ARG A 189 -15.61 -14.55 -8.61
CA ARG A 189 -14.73 -14.43 -9.77
C ARG A 189 -14.78 -13.00 -10.27
N ILE A 190 -13.65 -12.32 -10.25
CA ILE A 190 -13.53 -10.93 -10.69
C ILE A 190 -13.03 -10.91 -12.11
N PHE A 191 -13.66 -10.06 -12.94
CA PHE A 191 -13.33 -9.86 -14.34
C PHE A 191 -13.27 -8.37 -14.67
N GLY A 192 -12.28 -7.98 -15.46
CA GLY A 192 -12.15 -6.61 -15.96
C GLY A 192 -10.71 -6.14 -16.01
N GLN A 193 -10.52 -4.88 -16.37
CA GLN A 193 -9.21 -4.25 -16.46
C GLN A 193 -9.17 -3.00 -15.62
N LYS A 194 -8.12 -2.85 -14.84
CA LYS A 194 -7.84 -1.67 -14.04
C LYS A 194 -6.57 -0.99 -14.54
N ILE A 195 -6.60 0.34 -14.62
CA ILE A 195 -5.48 1.15 -15.10
C ILE A 195 -4.99 2.12 -14.04
N PHE A 196 -3.77 2.60 -14.19
CA PHE A 196 -3.11 3.51 -13.24
C PHE A 196 -2.95 2.92 -11.82
N ILE A 197 -2.76 1.61 -11.71
CA ILE A 197 -2.67 0.95 -10.40
C ILE A 197 -1.24 1.10 -9.86
N THR A 198 -1.10 1.99 -8.90
CA THR A 198 0.17 2.25 -8.21
C THR A 198 0.64 0.99 -7.49
N TYR A 199 1.87 0.54 -7.80
CA TYR A 199 2.45 -0.69 -7.30
C TYR A 199 1.56 -1.94 -7.49
N GLY A 200 0.77 -1.95 -8.57
CA GLY A 200 -0.09 -3.09 -8.91
C GLY A 200 0.66 -4.39 -9.21
N GLU A 201 1.92 -4.29 -9.61
CA GLU A 201 2.84 -5.41 -9.76
C GLU A 201 4.26 -4.94 -9.43
N HIS A 202 4.98 -5.72 -8.62
CA HIS A 202 6.37 -5.47 -8.24
C HIS A 202 7.01 -6.72 -7.60
N ASP A 203 8.33 -6.66 -7.36
CA ASP A 203 9.15 -7.75 -6.82
C ASP A 203 9.64 -7.51 -5.37
N MET A 204 9.07 -6.54 -4.64
CA MET A 204 9.54 -6.17 -3.30
C MET A 204 8.90 -6.98 -2.17
N THR A 205 7.72 -7.58 -2.39
CA THR A 205 6.95 -8.33 -1.38
C THR A 205 6.56 -9.71 -1.89
N ASP A 206 6.26 -10.62 -0.96
CA ASP A 206 5.89 -12.00 -1.28
C ASP A 206 4.48 -12.11 -1.85
N ASN A 207 3.58 -11.19 -1.50
CA ASN A 207 2.22 -11.10 -2.05
C ASN A 207 1.79 -9.64 -2.19
N ILE A 208 0.78 -9.42 -3.04
CA ILE A 208 0.09 -8.14 -3.17
C ILE A 208 -1.41 -8.40 -2.97
N VAL A 209 -2.03 -7.64 -2.09
CA VAL A 209 -3.47 -7.71 -1.82
C VAL A 209 -4.14 -6.55 -2.56
N HIS A 210 -4.88 -6.87 -3.62
CA HIS A 210 -5.60 -5.89 -4.41
C HIS A 210 -6.99 -5.64 -3.83
N LEU A 211 -7.29 -4.39 -3.47
CA LEU A 211 -8.65 -3.95 -3.19
C LEU A 211 -9.30 -3.50 -4.50
N VAL A 212 -10.26 -4.27 -5.00
CA VAL A 212 -10.80 -4.12 -6.36
C VAL A 212 -12.25 -3.68 -6.34
N LEU A 213 -12.56 -2.56 -6.98
CA LEU A 213 -13.94 -2.13 -7.19
C LEU A 213 -14.55 -2.89 -8.38
N ALA A 214 -15.66 -3.58 -8.13
CA ALA A 214 -16.40 -4.31 -9.14
C ALA A 214 -17.91 -4.34 -8.83
N ARG A 215 -18.72 -4.81 -9.78
CA ARG A 215 -20.18 -4.93 -9.64
C ARG A 215 -20.61 -6.39 -9.58
N THR A 216 -21.50 -6.70 -8.65
CA THR A 216 -22.22 -7.98 -8.63
C THR A 216 -23.33 -7.97 -9.71
N PRO A 217 -23.85 -9.15 -10.14
CA PRO A 217 -24.89 -9.21 -11.17
C PRO A 217 -26.15 -8.41 -10.85
N ASP A 218 -26.55 -8.37 -9.59
CA ASP A 218 -27.77 -7.70 -9.14
C ASP A 218 -27.52 -6.26 -8.63
N ALA A 219 -26.32 -5.71 -8.88
CA ALA A 219 -25.94 -4.39 -8.40
C ALA A 219 -26.78 -3.30 -9.09
N PRO A 220 -27.30 -2.31 -8.35
CA PRO A 220 -27.98 -1.16 -8.92
C PRO A 220 -27.02 -0.35 -9.82
N GLU A 221 -27.58 0.42 -10.74
CA GLU A 221 -26.82 1.35 -11.56
C GLU A 221 -26.14 2.45 -10.73
N GLY A 222 -25.10 3.05 -11.28
CA GLY A 222 -24.38 4.17 -10.67
C GLY A 222 -23.40 3.72 -9.58
N VAL A 223 -22.93 4.66 -8.79
CA VAL A 223 -21.89 4.43 -7.76
C VAL A 223 -22.35 3.52 -6.62
N LYS A 224 -23.66 3.48 -6.34
CA LYS A 224 -24.24 2.64 -5.28
C LYS A 224 -24.16 1.14 -5.56
N GLY A 225 -23.93 0.74 -6.80
CA GLY A 225 -23.77 -0.66 -7.19
C GLY A 225 -22.33 -1.14 -7.21
N ILE A 226 -21.39 -0.33 -6.73
CA ILE A 226 -19.97 -0.71 -6.68
C ILE A 226 -19.69 -1.32 -5.30
N SER A 227 -19.04 -2.49 -5.32
CA SER A 227 -18.56 -3.16 -4.13
C SER A 227 -17.04 -3.28 -4.16
N LEU A 228 -16.42 -3.47 -2.98
CA LEU A 228 -14.99 -3.62 -2.82
C LEU A 228 -14.65 -5.08 -2.54
N PHE A 229 -13.74 -5.64 -3.34
CA PHE A 229 -13.32 -7.03 -3.22
C PHE A 229 -11.83 -7.11 -2.85
N VAL A 230 -11.50 -8.05 -1.98
CA VAL A 230 -10.13 -8.40 -1.61
C VAL A 230 -9.66 -9.52 -2.54
N VAL A 231 -8.67 -9.22 -3.38
CA VAL A 231 -8.16 -10.14 -4.41
C VAL A 231 -6.64 -10.28 -4.25
N PRO A 232 -6.14 -11.37 -3.66
CA PRO A 232 -4.69 -11.55 -3.51
C PRO A 232 -4.05 -11.91 -4.85
N LYS A 233 -2.83 -11.44 -5.09
CA LYS A 233 -2.00 -11.81 -6.26
C LYS A 233 -1.69 -13.31 -6.28
N PHE A 234 -1.38 -13.87 -5.12
CA PHE A 234 -1.22 -15.31 -4.92
C PHE A 234 -2.26 -15.80 -3.92
N MET A 235 -2.95 -16.86 -4.28
CA MET A 235 -3.90 -17.53 -3.39
C MET A 235 -3.17 -18.08 -2.17
N LEU A 236 -3.85 -18.17 -1.03
CA LEU A 236 -3.23 -18.65 0.19
C LEU A 236 -3.38 -20.17 0.31
N LYS A 237 -2.30 -20.80 0.74
CA LYS A 237 -2.31 -22.20 1.16
C LYS A 237 -2.94 -22.34 2.55
N ALA A 238 -3.19 -23.57 2.98
CA ALA A 238 -3.72 -23.87 4.31
C ALA A 238 -2.82 -23.39 5.46
N ASP A 239 -1.51 -23.18 5.22
CA ASP A 239 -0.55 -22.64 6.17
C ASP A 239 -0.47 -21.11 6.16
N GLY A 240 -1.35 -20.44 5.41
CA GLY A 240 -1.42 -18.98 5.26
C GLY A 240 -0.35 -18.37 4.34
N LYS A 241 0.53 -19.18 3.76
CA LYS A 241 1.57 -18.68 2.84
C LYS A 241 1.05 -18.52 1.42
N PRO A 242 1.68 -17.63 0.61
CA PRO A 242 1.38 -17.52 -0.81
C PRO A 242 1.53 -18.86 -1.53
N GLY A 243 0.54 -19.19 -2.36
CA GLY A 243 0.43 -20.44 -3.12
C GLY A 243 0.44 -20.21 -4.62
N GLU A 244 -0.60 -20.71 -5.28
CA GLU A 244 -0.76 -20.56 -6.72
C GLU A 244 -1.07 -19.11 -7.12
N ARG A 245 -0.65 -18.72 -8.33
CA ARG A 245 -0.98 -17.42 -8.89
C ARG A 245 -2.48 -17.32 -9.11
N ASN A 246 -3.07 -16.25 -8.60
CA ASN A 246 -4.44 -15.88 -8.93
C ASN A 246 -4.51 -15.31 -10.36
N ASP A 247 -5.71 -15.32 -10.95
CA ASP A 247 -5.94 -14.82 -12.32
C ASP A 247 -5.94 -13.27 -12.37
N VAL A 248 -4.83 -12.68 -11.92
CA VAL A 248 -4.54 -11.25 -11.99
C VAL A 248 -3.13 -11.03 -12.53
N PHE A 249 -3.03 -10.29 -13.63
CA PHE A 249 -1.77 -10.10 -14.36
C PHE A 249 -1.55 -8.64 -14.74
N CYS A 250 -0.30 -8.20 -14.59
CA CYS A 250 0.15 -6.92 -15.13
C CYS A 250 0.37 -7.04 -16.64
N VAL A 251 -0.50 -6.43 -17.42
CA VAL A 251 -0.44 -6.50 -18.89
C VAL A 251 0.38 -5.39 -19.52
N SER A 252 0.58 -4.28 -18.81
CA SER A 252 1.47 -3.20 -19.19
C SER A 252 1.76 -2.26 -18.02
N LEU A 253 2.69 -1.34 -18.20
CA LEU A 253 2.95 -0.21 -17.30
C LEU A 253 2.68 1.11 -18.03
N GLU A 254 2.19 2.09 -17.27
CA GLU A 254 2.04 3.46 -17.75
C GLU A 254 3.39 4.17 -17.78
N HIS A 255 3.64 4.91 -18.86
CA HIS A 255 4.74 5.86 -18.94
C HIS A 255 4.28 7.20 -18.36
N LYS A 256 4.98 7.68 -17.32
CA LYS A 256 4.62 8.90 -16.60
C LYS A 256 5.62 10.02 -16.83
N LEU A 257 5.22 11.25 -16.56
CA LEU A 257 6.08 12.43 -16.65
C LEU A 257 7.17 12.44 -15.55
N GLY A 258 6.91 11.82 -14.41
CA GLY A 258 7.81 11.70 -13.26
C GLY A 258 7.54 10.42 -12.47
N ILE A 259 8.18 10.26 -11.32
CA ILE A 259 8.09 9.07 -10.45
C ILE A 259 8.29 7.75 -11.22
N HIS A 260 9.30 7.71 -12.08
CA HIS A 260 9.53 6.59 -13.01
C HIS A 260 9.77 5.27 -12.29
N ALA A 261 10.30 5.29 -11.07
CA ALA A 261 10.54 4.11 -10.25
C ALA A 261 9.28 3.54 -9.56
N SER A 262 8.14 4.27 -9.60
CA SER A 262 6.87 3.74 -9.12
C SER A 262 6.16 3.01 -10.25
N PRO A 263 6.04 1.67 -10.23
CA PRO A 263 5.29 0.94 -11.24
C PRO A 263 3.82 1.33 -11.17
N THR A 264 3.30 1.83 -12.27
CA THR A 264 1.89 2.18 -12.41
C THR A 264 1.29 1.21 -13.41
N ALA A 265 0.65 0.16 -12.88
CA ALA A 265 0.27 -1.01 -13.64
C ALA A 265 -1.09 -0.86 -14.32
N VAL A 266 -1.23 -1.52 -15.46
CA VAL A 266 -2.50 -1.96 -16.02
C VAL A 266 -2.67 -3.42 -15.61
N LEU A 267 -3.71 -3.72 -14.85
CA LEU A 267 -4.01 -5.06 -14.36
C LEU A 267 -5.23 -5.64 -15.07
N ALA A 268 -5.07 -6.84 -15.61
CA ALA A 268 -6.17 -7.66 -16.13
C ALA A 268 -6.57 -8.69 -15.07
N PHE A 269 -7.85 -8.77 -14.81
CA PHE A 269 -8.48 -9.70 -13.88
C PHE A 269 -9.37 -10.67 -14.64
N GLY A 270 -9.12 -11.96 -14.48
CA GLY A 270 -10.04 -12.99 -14.92
C GLY A 270 -9.91 -13.46 -16.37
N ASP A 271 -8.81 -13.18 -17.05
CA ASP A 271 -8.60 -13.58 -18.45
C ASP A 271 -8.52 -15.10 -18.64
N HIS A 272 -8.27 -15.88 -17.58
CA HIS A 272 -8.12 -17.32 -17.60
C HIS A 272 -9.18 -18.08 -16.77
N GLY A 273 -10.30 -17.43 -16.47
CA GLY A 273 -11.43 -18.08 -15.79
C GLY A 273 -11.97 -17.35 -14.57
N GLY A 274 -11.39 -16.23 -14.21
CA GLY A 274 -11.83 -15.35 -13.13
C GLY A 274 -10.84 -15.26 -11.98
N ALA A 275 -10.46 -14.02 -11.60
CA ALA A 275 -9.64 -13.79 -10.42
C ALA A 275 -10.46 -14.01 -9.14
N ILE A 276 -10.00 -14.86 -8.25
CA ILE A 276 -10.74 -15.20 -7.02
C ILE A 276 -10.55 -14.08 -5.98
N GLY A 277 -11.68 -13.63 -5.42
CA GLY A 277 -11.71 -12.64 -4.35
C GLY A 277 -12.86 -12.83 -3.39
N THR A 278 -12.85 -12.09 -2.30
CA THR A 278 -13.92 -12.04 -1.29
C THR A 278 -14.45 -10.62 -1.16
N LEU A 279 -15.76 -10.48 -0.92
CA LEU A 279 -16.43 -9.19 -0.71
C LEU A 279 -16.12 -8.66 0.68
#